data_40d43970d9493aeb84965dc830479537
#
_entry.id   40d43970d9493aeb84965dc830479537
#
_cell.length_a   1.000
_cell.length_b   1.000
_cell.length_c   1.000
_cell.angle_alpha   90.00
_cell.angle_beta   90.00
_cell.angle_gamma   90.00
#
_symmetry.space_group_name_H-M   'P 1'
#
loop_
_entity.id
_entity.type
_entity.pdbx_description
1 polymer ?
#
loop_
_entity_poly.entity_id
_entity_poly.type
_entity_poly.pdbx_seq_one_letter_code
_entity_poly.pdbx_strand_id
1 'polypeptide(L)'
;SNATVIGSHLHYKKDGIKFTCKCYDEVFDVFLPMIGEHNVYDALAAIAAGRVLGVKSSKIKKGLSDFTGTPMRQEIVAFEDIVILNDAYNANPSSMSESIKALGQLEGKRKIAMLGDMLELGDFTEEGHRQVGRLLAEEGYSVVFTFGEAANFIAKEAKLAGLEVHRCNSHLEMANAYNDIREKGDVILVKGSRGLRMERVVEELKERE
;
A
#
# COMPACT_ATOMS: atom_id res chain seq x y z
N SER A 1 23.80 10.15 -13.46
CA SER A 1 23.39 10.83 -12.22
C SER A 1 24.61 10.97 -11.32
N ASN A 2 24.84 12.15 -10.72
CA ASN A 2 25.93 12.42 -9.78
C ASN A 2 25.58 12.04 -8.34
N ALA A 3 24.57 11.18 -8.14
CA ALA A 3 24.13 10.77 -6.81
C ALA A 3 25.18 9.87 -6.15
N THR A 4 25.42 10.11 -4.85
CA THR A 4 26.39 9.38 -4.02
C THR A 4 25.81 8.09 -3.43
N VAL A 5 24.48 8.04 -3.28
CA VAL A 5 23.73 6.86 -2.82
C VAL A 5 22.71 6.50 -3.88
N ILE A 6 22.81 5.29 -4.43
CA ILE A 6 22.01 4.84 -5.57
C ILE A 6 21.48 3.43 -5.28
N GLY A 7 20.18 3.22 -5.48
CA GLY A 7 19.56 1.91 -5.51
C GLY A 7 19.44 1.38 -6.95
N SER A 8 19.67 0.10 -7.14
CA SER A 8 19.54 -0.58 -8.43
C SER A 8 19.16 -2.05 -8.24
N HIS A 9 18.81 -2.74 -9.32
CA HIS A 9 18.47 -4.17 -9.31
C HIS A 9 17.40 -4.50 -8.26
N LEU A 10 16.25 -3.79 -8.35
CA LEU A 10 15.13 -4.00 -7.45
C LEU A 10 14.45 -5.35 -7.77
N HIS A 11 14.31 -6.17 -6.75
CA HIS A 11 13.60 -7.46 -6.82
C HIS A 11 12.48 -7.47 -5.78
N TYR A 12 11.25 -7.43 -6.25
CA TYR A 12 10.05 -7.47 -5.41
C TYR A 12 9.75 -8.90 -4.95
N LYS A 13 9.43 -9.06 -3.67
CA LYS A 13 9.07 -10.32 -3.02
C LYS A 13 7.81 -10.14 -2.19
N LYS A 14 7.17 -11.25 -1.80
CA LYS A 14 5.98 -11.21 -0.93
C LYS A 14 6.23 -10.54 0.42
N ASP A 15 7.46 -10.65 0.93
CA ASP A 15 7.89 -10.19 2.24
C ASP A 15 8.71 -8.89 2.21
N GLY A 16 8.90 -8.29 1.03
CA GLY A 16 9.67 -7.06 0.90
C GLY A 16 10.39 -6.88 -0.42
N ILE A 17 11.36 -5.97 -0.43
CA ILE A 17 12.16 -5.62 -1.60
C ILE A 17 13.64 -5.91 -1.32
N LYS A 18 14.30 -6.62 -2.24
CA LYS A 18 15.76 -6.69 -2.29
C LYS A 18 16.28 -5.73 -3.35
N PHE A 19 17.33 -4.99 -3.03
CA PHE A 19 17.99 -4.12 -3.99
C PHE A 19 19.48 -4.00 -3.70
N THR A 20 20.27 -3.65 -4.72
CA THR A 20 21.68 -3.35 -4.58
C THR A 20 21.85 -1.86 -4.35
N CYS A 21 22.53 -1.49 -3.26
CA CYS A 21 22.87 -0.11 -2.93
C CYS A 21 24.33 0.17 -3.22
N LYS A 22 24.61 1.18 -4.06
CA LYS A 22 25.92 1.83 -4.14
C LYS A 22 25.91 3.05 -3.20
N CYS A 23 26.81 3.07 -2.24
CA CYS A 23 26.92 4.16 -1.28
C CYS A 23 28.39 4.55 -1.14
N TYR A 24 28.78 5.71 -1.71
CA TYR A 24 30.17 6.12 -1.91
C TYR A 24 30.96 5.03 -2.68
N ASP A 25 31.99 4.47 -2.07
CA ASP A 25 32.85 3.44 -2.66
C ASP A 25 32.42 2.00 -2.31
N GLU A 26 31.37 1.84 -1.52
CA GLU A 26 30.83 0.54 -1.13
C GLU A 26 29.62 0.16 -1.98
N VAL A 27 29.53 -1.14 -2.32
CA VAL A 27 28.35 -1.75 -2.97
C VAL A 27 27.90 -2.92 -2.12
N PHE A 28 26.61 -2.96 -1.77
CA PHE A 28 26.06 -4.03 -0.94
C PHE A 28 24.57 -4.24 -1.20
N ASP A 29 24.11 -5.46 -0.98
CA ASP A 29 22.70 -5.79 -1.08
C ASP A 29 21.95 -5.45 0.20
N VAL A 30 20.74 -4.95 0.04
CA VAL A 30 19.82 -4.57 1.10
C VAL A 30 18.54 -5.35 0.94
N PHE A 31 17.99 -5.81 2.04
CA PHE A 31 16.61 -6.29 2.13
C PHE A 31 15.81 -5.29 2.98
N LEU A 32 14.67 -4.88 2.47
CA LEU A 32 13.71 -4.01 3.14
C LEU A 32 12.38 -4.76 3.24
N PRO A 33 11.85 -5.06 4.44
CA PRO A 33 10.59 -5.79 4.62
C PRO A 33 9.37 -4.86 4.41
N MET A 34 9.38 -4.16 3.28
CA MET A 34 8.31 -3.26 2.83
C MET A 34 8.13 -3.41 1.32
N ILE A 35 6.95 -3.11 0.81
CA ILE A 35 6.64 -3.10 -0.62
C ILE A 35 6.55 -1.65 -1.13
N GLY A 36 6.63 -1.48 -2.47
CA GLY A 36 6.56 -0.17 -3.09
C GLY A 36 7.93 0.51 -3.26
N GLU A 37 8.18 1.00 -4.46
CA GLU A 37 9.47 1.59 -4.84
C GLU A 37 9.83 2.84 -4.01
N HIS A 38 8.83 3.61 -3.57
CA HIS A 38 9.02 4.78 -2.73
C HIS A 38 9.74 4.44 -1.40
N ASN A 39 9.49 3.24 -0.81
CA ASN A 39 10.18 2.79 0.39
C ASN A 39 11.68 2.52 0.14
N VAL A 40 12.07 2.24 -1.11
CA VAL A 40 13.50 2.15 -1.47
C VAL A 40 14.17 3.53 -1.35
N TYR A 41 13.49 4.61 -1.77
CA TYR A 41 14.03 5.98 -1.59
C TYR A 41 14.17 6.34 -0.11
N ASP A 42 13.22 5.97 0.73
CA ASP A 42 13.31 6.17 2.19
C ASP A 42 14.48 5.38 2.79
N ALA A 43 14.66 4.13 2.36
CA ALA A 43 15.81 3.33 2.77
C ALA A 43 17.16 3.93 2.31
N LEU A 44 17.23 4.45 1.07
CA LEU A 44 18.44 5.14 0.58
C LEU A 44 18.74 6.41 1.39
N ALA A 45 17.72 7.17 1.79
CA ALA A 45 17.90 8.32 2.67
C ALA A 45 18.42 7.90 4.06
N ALA A 46 17.88 6.82 4.63
CA ALA A 46 18.35 6.26 5.90
C ALA A 46 19.79 5.74 5.80
N ILE A 47 20.17 5.09 4.68
CA ILE A 47 21.55 4.66 4.40
C ILE A 47 22.47 5.87 4.34
N ALA A 48 22.11 6.91 3.60
CA ALA A 48 22.90 8.13 3.47
C ALA A 48 23.14 8.77 4.84
N ALA A 49 22.08 8.97 5.64
CA ALA A 49 22.17 9.54 6.99
C ALA A 49 23.06 8.68 7.92
N GLY A 50 22.86 7.37 7.92
CA GLY A 50 23.67 6.44 8.72
C GLY A 50 25.15 6.50 8.36
N ARG A 51 25.49 6.58 7.07
CA ARG A 51 26.88 6.69 6.60
C ARG A 51 27.51 8.00 7.01
N VAL A 52 26.81 9.13 6.89
CA VAL A 52 27.29 10.44 7.36
C VAL A 52 27.57 10.43 8.87
N LEU A 53 26.77 9.69 9.65
CA LEU A 53 26.96 9.53 11.09
C LEU A 53 28.00 8.46 11.45
N GLY A 54 28.71 7.87 10.48
CA GLY A 54 29.77 6.91 10.71
C GLY A 54 29.29 5.49 11.04
N VAL A 55 28.01 5.17 10.81
CA VAL A 55 27.47 3.82 11.03
C VAL A 55 27.98 2.87 9.95
N LYS A 56 28.51 1.71 10.34
CA LYS A 56 29.01 0.69 9.41
C LYS A 56 27.87 0.13 8.56
N SER A 57 28.13 -0.13 7.27
CA SER A 57 27.14 -0.67 6.31
C SER A 57 26.48 -1.96 6.80
N SER A 58 27.23 -2.83 7.51
CA SER A 58 26.67 -4.05 8.10
C SER A 58 25.58 -3.79 9.14
N LYS A 59 25.74 -2.74 9.95
CA LYS A 59 24.72 -2.33 10.93
C LYS A 59 23.52 -1.67 10.27
N ILE A 60 23.77 -0.85 9.25
CA ILE A 60 22.70 -0.24 8.45
C ILE A 60 21.85 -1.32 7.78
N LYS A 61 22.48 -2.29 7.10
CA LYS A 61 21.79 -3.44 6.49
C LYS A 61 20.93 -4.18 7.50
N LYS A 62 21.51 -4.50 8.67
CA LYS A 62 20.76 -5.18 9.73
C LYS A 62 19.56 -4.35 10.19
N GLY A 63 19.75 -3.06 10.47
CA GLY A 63 18.66 -2.18 10.91
C GLY A 63 17.53 -2.08 9.89
N LEU A 64 17.84 -2.04 8.58
CA LEU A 64 16.83 -2.05 7.53
C LEU A 64 16.11 -3.39 7.41
N SER A 65 16.84 -4.51 7.54
CA SER A 65 16.21 -5.84 7.49
C SER A 65 15.38 -6.18 8.72
N ASP A 66 15.70 -5.60 9.86
CA ASP A 66 14.97 -5.77 11.12
C ASP A 66 13.80 -4.76 11.27
N PHE A 67 13.60 -3.88 10.29
CA PHE A 67 12.56 -2.87 10.33
C PHE A 67 11.17 -3.52 10.22
N THR A 68 10.35 -3.32 11.22
CA THR A 68 9.01 -3.93 11.29
C THR A 68 7.89 -3.05 10.70
N GLY A 69 8.28 -1.90 10.14
CA GLY A 69 7.31 -0.91 9.65
C GLY A 69 6.65 -0.11 10.78
N THR A 70 5.69 0.70 10.38
CA THR A 70 4.81 1.42 11.30
C THR A 70 3.40 0.86 11.12
N PRO A 71 2.67 0.55 12.20
CA PRO A 71 1.29 0.06 12.08
C PRO A 71 0.44 0.96 11.17
N MET A 72 -0.41 0.35 10.35
CA MET A 72 -1.27 1.02 9.37
C MET A 72 -0.53 1.85 8.29
N ARG A 73 0.78 1.64 8.09
CA ARG A 73 1.58 2.25 7.01
C ARG A 73 2.19 1.14 6.17
N GLN A 74 1.46 0.70 5.15
CA GLN A 74 1.83 -0.43 4.30
C GLN A 74 2.19 -1.70 5.10
N GLU A 75 1.51 -1.91 6.19
CA GLU A 75 1.64 -3.09 7.03
C GLU A 75 1.07 -4.31 6.28
N ILE A 76 1.92 -5.32 6.06
CA ILE A 76 1.49 -6.57 5.44
C ILE A 76 0.92 -7.48 6.52
N VAL A 77 -0.36 -7.79 6.41
CA VAL A 77 -1.08 -8.69 7.30
C VAL A 77 -1.45 -9.94 6.52
N ALA A 78 -0.78 -11.06 6.81
CA ALA A 78 -1.20 -12.37 6.30
C ALA A 78 -2.31 -12.91 7.21
N PHE A 79 -3.44 -13.23 6.63
CA PHE A 79 -4.60 -13.72 7.36
C PHE A 79 -5.22 -14.88 6.60
N GLU A 80 -5.13 -16.10 7.17
CA GLU A 80 -5.53 -17.35 6.53
C GLU A 80 -4.92 -17.50 5.12
N ASP A 81 -5.75 -17.42 4.09
CA ASP A 81 -5.39 -17.60 2.69
C ASP A 81 -5.39 -16.30 1.87
N ILE A 82 -5.50 -15.15 2.54
CA ILE A 82 -5.45 -13.81 1.95
C ILE A 82 -4.29 -12.98 2.50
N VAL A 83 -3.93 -11.93 1.76
CA VAL A 83 -2.92 -10.95 2.20
C VAL A 83 -3.55 -9.55 2.17
N ILE A 84 -3.46 -8.84 3.29
CA ILE A 84 -3.96 -7.47 3.42
C ILE A 84 -2.79 -6.51 3.51
N LEU A 85 -2.76 -5.51 2.65
CA LEU A 85 -1.93 -4.33 2.79
C LEU A 85 -2.71 -3.27 3.56
N ASN A 86 -2.46 -3.20 4.87
CA ASN A 86 -3.07 -2.21 5.75
C ASN A 86 -2.30 -0.89 5.65
N ASP A 87 -2.86 0.10 4.95
CA ASP A 87 -2.30 1.44 4.81
C ASP A 87 -3.32 2.51 5.26
N ALA A 88 -4.02 2.21 6.36
CA ALA A 88 -5.18 2.94 6.85
C ALA A 88 -4.84 4.18 7.71
N TYR A 89 -3.55 4.52 7.89
CA TYR A 89 -3.17 5.66 8.73
C TYR A 89 -3.68 6.99 8.18
N ASN A 90 -3.50 7.25 6.88
CA ASN A 90 -3.99 8.44 6.20
C ASN A 90 -4.03 8.22 4.69
N ALA A 91 -4.73 9.12 3.96
CA ALA A 91 -4.83 9.06 2.51
C ALA A 91 -4.84 10.44 1.87
N ASN A 92 -4.12 10.55 0.76
CA ASN A 92 -4.19 11.62 -0.22
C ASN A 92 -3.95 11.02 -1.63
N PRO A 93 -4.20 11.75 -2.72
CA PRO A 93 -4.09 11.18 -4.08
C PRO A 93 -2.74 10.55 -4.40
N SER A 94 -1.64 11.17 -3.98
CA SER A 94 -0.29 10.63 -4.20
C SER A 94 -0.08 9.31 -3.44
N SER A 95 -0.37 9.29 -2.14
CA SER A 95 -0.20 8.09 -1.33
C SER A 95 -1.16 6.96 -1.71
N MET A 96 -2.38 7.27 -2.18
CA MET A 96 -3.30 6.29 -2.76
C MET A 96 -2.67 5.65 -4.00
N SER A 97 -2.14 6.47 -4.92
CA SER A 97 -1.47 5.98 -6.13
C SER A 97 -0.30 5.05 -5.81
N GLU A 98 0.55 5.43 -4.85
CA GLU A 98 1.70 4.59 -4.45
C GLU A 98 1.26 3.25 -3.86
N SER A 99 0.24 3.25 -2.99
CA SER A 99 -0.25 2.01 -2.36
C SER A 99 -0.96 1.09 -3.36
N ILE A 100 -1.73 1.66 -4.30
CA ILE A 100 -2.38 0.91 -5.39
C ILE A 100 -1.33 0.22 -6.26
N LYS A 101 -0.28 0.93 -6.67
CA LYS A 101 0.82 0.36 -7.46
C LYS A 101 1.62 -0.66 -6.67
N ALA A 102 1.88 -0.39 -5.38
CA ALA A 102 2.61 -1.31 -4.52
C ALA A 102 1.88 -2.66 -4.37
N LEU A 103 0.57 -2.67 -4.12
CA LEU A 103 -0.21 -3.90 -4.09
C LEU A 103 -0.22 -4.59 -5.46
N GLY A 104 -0.25 -3.82 -6.55
CA GLY A 104 -0.20 -4.31 -7.91
C GLY A 104 1.03 -5.18 -8.22
N GLN A 105 2.11 -5.00 -7.45
CA GLN A 105 3.35 -5.79 -7.56
C GLN A 105 3.30 -7.13 -6.80
N LEU A 106 2.35 -7.31 -5.89
CA LEU A 106 2.19 -8.57 -5.16
C LEU A 106 1.55 -9.63 -6.05
N GLU A 107 2.10 -10.83 -5.99
CA GLU A 107 1.48 -11.99 -6.61
C GLU A 107 0.22 -12.37 -5.82
N GLY A 108 -0.93 -12.35 -6.48
CA GLY A 108 -2.22 -12.74 -5.93
C GLY A 108 -3.17 -13.16 -7.03
N LYS A 109 -4.25 -13.86 -6.64
CA LYS A 109 -5.26 -14.33 -7.59
C LYS A 109 -6.15 -13.18 -8.07
N ARG A 110 -6.60 -12.34 -7.13
CA ARG A 110 -7.38 -11.13 -7.38
C ARG A 110 -6.84 -9.97 -6.54
N LYS A 111 -6.87 -8.77 -7.11
CA LYS A 111 -6.53 -7.52 -6.41
C LYS A 111 -7.82 -6.80 -6.03
N ILE A 112 -7.96 -6.50 -4.75
CA ILE A 112 -9.14 -5.90 -4.16
C ILE A 112 -8.75 -4.61 -3.48
N ALA A 113 -9.57 -3.56 -3.65
CA ALA A 113 -9.39 -2.29 -2.97
C ALA A 113 -10.55 -2.03 -2.00
N MET A 114 -10.25 -1.70 -0.75
CA MET A 114 -11.19 -1.25 0.29
C MET A 114 -10.82 0.18 0.67
N LEU A 115 -11.47 1.16 0.05
CA LEU A 115 -11.03 2.55 0.10
C LEU A 115 -12.06 3.47 0.77
N GLY A 116 -11.55 4.30 1.69
CA GLY A 116 -12.30 5.40 2.28
C GLY A 116 -12.02 6.74 1.59
N ASP A 117 -12.73 7.78 2.02
CA ASP A 117 -12.51 9.16 1.54
C ASP A 117 -11.07 9.63 1.77
N MET A 118 -10.61 10.48 0.88
CA MET A 118 -9.47 11.37 1.08
C MET A 118 -10.00 12.73 1.52
N LEU A 119 -9.80 13.06 2.79
CA LEU A 119 -10.25 14.32 3.38
C LEU A 119 -9.27 15.46 3.08
N GLU A 120 -9.70 16.70 3.32
CA GLU A 120 -8.87 17.92 3.24
C GLU A 120 -8.34 18.25 1.84
N LEU A 121 -8.99 17.78 0.77
CA LEU A 121 -8.59 18.07 -0.61
C LEU A 121 -9.21 19.36 -1.19
N GLY A 122 -10.17 19.99 -0.49
CA GLY A 122 -10.85 21.18 -1.00
C GLY A 122 -11.46 20.95 -2.39
N ASP A 123 -11.22 21.89 -3.31
CA ASP A 123 -11.77 21.83 -4.69
C ASP A 123 -11.24 20.62 -5.48
N PHE A 124 -10.14 20.00 -5.05
CA PHE A 124 -9.58 18.82 -5.72
C PHE A 124 -10.25 17.50 -5.28
N THR A 125 -11.24 17.55 -4.38
CA THR A 125 -11.88 16.34 -3.81
C THR A 125 -12.43 15.43 -4.90
N GLU A 126 -13.25 15.92 -5.80
CA GLU A 126 -13.85 15.09 -6.86
C GLU A 126 -12.78 14.51 -7.79
N GLU A 127 -11.92 15.35 -8.36
CA GLU A 127 -10.93 14.91 -9.33
C GLU A 127 -9.89 13.95 -8.70
N GLY A 128 -9.45 14.22 -7.47
CA GLY A 128 -8.51 13.33 -6.78
C GLY A 128 -9.09 11.92 -6.57
N HIS A 129 -10.38 11.81 -6.22
CA HIS A 129 -11.05 10.52 -6.08
C HIS A 129 -11.30 9.83 -7.43
N ARG A 130 -11.65 10.58 -8.48
CA ARG A 130 -11.80 10.03 -9.84
C ARG A 130 -10.48 9.46 -10.36
N GLN A 131 -9.35 10.15 -10.14
CA GLN A 131 -8.03 9.65 -10.51
C GLN A 131 -7.73 8.30 -9.87
N VAL A 132 -8.06 8.12 -8.59
CA VAL A 132 -7.91 6.83 -7.89
C VAL A 132 -8.75 5.75 -8.56
N GLY A 133 -10.01 6.04 -8.88
CA GLY A 133 -10.90 5.07 -9.53
C GLY A 133 -10.39 4.60 -10.90
N ARG A 134 -9.85 5.50 -11.72
CA ARG A 134 -9.22 5.16 -13.01
C ARG A 134 -7.97 4.30 -12.82
N LEU A 135 -7.11 4.69 -11.88
CA LEU A 135 -5.86 3.98 -11.60
C LEU A 135 -6.08 2.53 -11.15
N LEU A 136 -7.15 2.26 -10.38
CA LEU A 136 -7.47 0.88 -9.98
C LEU A 136 -7.67 -0.04 -11.18
N ALA A 137 -8.34 0.44 -12.23
CA ALA A 137 -8.52 -0.33 -13.45
C ALA A 137 -7.21 -0.53 -14.23
N GLU A 138 -6.40 0.52 -14.33
CA GLU A 138 -5.08 0.48 -15.00
C GLU A 138 -4.15 -0.53 -14.32
N GLU A 139 -4.19 -0.63 -12.99
CA GLU A 139 -3.37 -1.55 -12.18
C GLU A 139 -3.98 -2.96 -12.04
N GLY A 140 -5.10 -3.24 -12.72
CA GLY A 140 -5.70 -4.57 -12.82
C GLY A 140 -6.40 -5.05 -11.54
N TYR A 141 -7.00 -4.14 -10.79
CA TYR A 141 -7.91 -4.51 -9.69
C TYR A 141 -9.20 -5.12 -10.24
N SER A 142 -9.77 -6.04 -9.49
CA SER A 142 -11.00 -6.74 -9.88
C SER A 142 -12.23 -6.21 -9.15
N VAL A 143 -12.08 -5.92 -7.86
CA VAL A 143 -13.18 -5.53 -6.97
C VAL A 143 -12.80 -4.30 -6.16
N VAL A 144 -13.74 -3.38 -6.00
CA VAL A 144 -13.56 -2.13 -5.26
C VAL A 144 -14.69 -1.97 -4.25
N PHE A 145 -14.34 -1.86 -2.98
CA PHE A 145 -15.23 -1.46 -1.91
C PHE A 145 -14.96 -0.01 -1.55
N THR A 146 -16.00 0.79 -1.37
CA THR A 146 -15.86 2.21 -1.03
C THR A 146 -16.67 2.56 0.21
N PHE A 147 -16.11 3.45 1.06
CA PHE A 147 -16.74 3.97 2.26
C PHE A 147 -16.53 5.48 2.37
N GLY A 148 -17.62 6.24 2.43
CA GLY A 148 -17.61 7.69 2.49
C GLY A 148 -18.31 8.35 1.31
N GLU A 149 -18.57 9.65 1.41
CA GLU A 149 -19.31 10.40 0.38
C GLU A 149 -18.45 10.65 -0.86
N ALA A 150 -17.21 11.09 -0.66
CA ALA A 150 -16.30 11.40 -1.76
C ALA A 150 -15.75 10.12 -2.44
N ALA A 151 -15.65 8.99 -1.72
CA ALA A 151 -15.29 7.70 -2.28
C ALA A 151 -16.30 7.20 -3.34
N ASN A 152 -17.50 7.80 -3.41
CA ASN A 152 -18.44 7.57 -4.51
C ASN A 152 -17.88 7.97 -5.88
N PHE A 153 -16.97 8.93 -5.96
CA PHE A 153 -16.29 9.26 -7.22
C PHE A 153 -15.32 8.16 -7.64
N ILE A 154 -14.62 7.51 -6.68
CA ILE A 154 -13.83 6.30 -6.94
C ILE A 154 -14.74 5.21 -7.52
N ALA A 155 -15.85 4.92 -6.82
CA ALA A 155 -16.82 3.91 -7.21
C ALA A 155 -17.37 4.11 -8.63
N LYS A 156 -17.67 5.36 -9.00
CA LYS A 156 -18.17 5.70 -10.34
C LYS A 156 -17.16 5.39 -11.43
N GLU A 157 -15.90 5.85 -11.28
CA GLU A 157 -14.85 5.61 -12.29
C GLU A 157 -14.50 4.13 -12.38
N ALA A 158 -14.35 3.43 -11.24
CA ALA A 158 -14.10 1.99 -11.23
C ALA A 158 -15.20 1.21 -11.96
N LYS A 159 -16.47 1.57 -11.73
CA LYS A 159 -17.61 0.95 -12.41
C LYS A 159 -17.63 1.24 -13.92
N LEU A 160 -17.31 2.46 -14.33
CA LEU A 160 -17.20 2.82 -15.74
C LEU A 160 -16.09 2.05 -16.46
N ALA A 161 -15.02 1.73 -15.73
CA ALA A 161 -13.92 0.89 -16.22
C ALA A 161 -14.21 -0.62 -16.16
N GLY A 162 -15.41 -1.04 -15.71
CA GLY A 162 -15.85 -2.44 -15.70
C GLY A 162 -15.46 -3.24 -14.47
N LEU A 163 -14.97 -2.60 -13.38
CA LEU A 163 -14.68 -3.29 -12.14
C LEU A 163 -15.98 -3.61 -11.39
N GLU A 164 -15.95 -4.68 -10.58
CA GLU A 164 -17.00 -4.94 -9.60
C GLU A 164 -16.90 -3.93 -8.44
N VAL A 165 -18.02 -3.29 -8.08
CA VAL A 165 -18.02 -2.18 -7.11
C VAL A 165 -19.09 -2.35 -6.05
N HIS A 166 -18.69 -2.30 -4.79
CA HIS A 166 -19.53 -2.33 -3.61
C HIS A 166 -19.40 -1.00 -2.83
N ARG A 167 -20.52 -0.30 -2.65
CA ARG A 167 -20.57 0.92 -1.84
C ARG A 167 -21.10 0.56 -0.46
N CYS A 168 -20.34 0.84 0.57
CA CYS A 168 -20.64 0.43 1.96
C CYS A 168 -20.88 1.66 2.84
N ASN A 169 -21.75 1.51 3.85
CA ASN A 169 -22.08 2.57 4.81
C ASN A 169 -21.40 2.34 6.17
N SER A 170 -20.71 1.22 6.34
CA SER A 170 -19.92 0.90 7.54
C SER A 170 -18.79 -0.07 7.24
N HIS A 171 -17.80 -0.14 8.15
CA HIS A 171 -16.70 -1.11 8.08
C HIS A 171 -17.23 -2.55 8.15
N LEU A 172 -18.21 -2.80 9.01
CA LEU A 172 -18.87 -4.10 9.16
C LEU A 172 -19.57 -4.54 7.86
N GLU A 173 -20.30 -3.63 7.20
CA GLU A 173 -20.93 -3.90 5.91
C GLU A 173 -19.90 -4.25 4.85
N MET A 174 -18.77 -3.51 4.82
CA MET A 174 -17.67 -3.77 3.89
C MET A 174 -17.04 -5.14 4.12
N ALA A 175 -16.77 -5.50 5.38
CA ALA A 175 -16.23 -6.81 5.73
C ALA A 175 -17.20 -7.95 5.37
N ASN A 176 -18.50 -7.78 5.63
CA ASN A 176 -19.54 -8.75 5.26
C ASN A 176 -19.61 -8.94 3.74
N ALA A 177 -19.74 -7.85 3.01
CA ALA A 177 -19.84 -7.90 1.54
C ALA A 177 -18.59 -8.53 0.90
N TYR A 178 -17.40 -8.34 1.48
CA TYR A 178 -16.21 -9.04 1.04
C TYR A 178 -16.25 -10.53 1.37
N ASN A 179 -16.67 -10.93 2.58
CA ASN A 179 -16.74 -12.34 2.97
C ASN A 179 -17.69 -13.14 2.08
N ASP A 180 -18.75 -12.51 1.55
CA ASP A 180 -19.70 -13.16 0.61
C ASP A 180 -19.05 -13.52 -0.74
N ILE A 181 -17.95 -12.83 -1.12
CA ILE A 181 -17.25 -13.02 -2.40
C ILE A 181 -15.79 -13.42 -2.25
N ARG A 182 -15.31 -13.62 -1.02
CA ARG A 182 -13.91 -13.96 -0.70
C ARG A 182 -13.43 -15.16 -1.48
N GLU A 183 -12.22 -15.06 -2.01
CA GLU A 183 -11.52 -16.17 -2.64
C GLU A 183 -10.11 -16.35 -2.06
N LYS A 184 -9.69 -17.60 -2.01
CA LYS A 184 -8.31 -17.95 -1.61
C LYS A 184 -7.30 -17.31 -2.56
N GLY A 185 -6.31 -16.61 -1.98
CA GLY A 185 -5.27 -15.93 -2.72
C GLY A 185 -5.60 -14.47 -3.06
N ASP A 186 -6.67 -13.90 -2.48
CA ASP A 186 -6.97 -12.49 -2.61
C ASP A 186 -5.86 -11.64 -1.98
N VAL A 187 -5.52 -10.54 -2.63
CA VAL A 187 -4.66 -9.48 -2.08
C VAL A 187 -5.46 -8.19 -1.97
N ILE A 188 -5.48 -7.59 -0.78
CA ILE A 188 -6.41 -6.53 -0.42
C ILE A 188 -5.64 -5.28 0.01
N LEU A 189 -5.93 -4.13 -0.61
CA LEU A 189 -5.50 -2.82 -0.10
C LEU A 189 -6.59 -2.24 0.78
N VAL A 190 -6.26 -1.85 2.02
CA VAL A 190 -7.13 -1.11 2.91
C VAL A 190 -6.54 0.28 3.15
N LYS A 191 -7.22 1.35 2.69
CA LYS A 191 -6.71 2.72 2.81
C LYS A 191 -7.84 3.77 2.86
N GLY A 192 -7.61 4.85 3.61
CA GLY A 192 -8.49 6.02 3.71
C GLY A 192 -7.92 7.06 4.66
N SER A 193 -8.48 8.25 4.66
CA SER A 193 -8.08 9.30 5.61
C SER A 193 -8.30 8.87 7.04
N ARG A 194 -7.48 9.39 7.97
CA ARG A 194 -7.50 9.00 9.39
C ARG A 194 -8.89 9.07 10.03
N GLY A 195 -9.69 10.05 9.63
CA GLY A 195 -11.07 10.22 10.12
C GLY A 195 -12.00 9.06 9.80
N LEU A 196 -11.73 8.29 8.74
CA LEU A 196 -12.53 7.13 8.31
C LEU A 196 -12.21 5.85 9.09
N ARG A 197 -11.08 5.80 9.79
CA ARG A 197 -10.62 4.64 10.60
C ARG A 197 -10.72 3.31 9.84
N MET A 198 -10.18 3.28 8.61
CA MET A 198 -10.28 2.12 7.73
C MET A 198 -9.61 0.85 8.31
N GLU A 199 -8.72 0.96 9.29
CA GLU A 199 -8.16 -0.18 10.03
C GLU A 199 -9.23 -1.07 10.67
N ARG A 200 -10.42 -0.53 10.96
CA ARG A 200 -11.53 -1.32 11.50
C ARG A 200 -12.02 -2.40 10.54
N VAL A 201 -11.91 -2.18 9.24
CA VAL A 201 -12.22 -3.24 8.27
C VAL A 201 -11.29 -4.44 8.46
N VAL A 202 -10.00 -4.17 8.72
CA VAL A 202 -9.01 -5.23 8.99
C VAL A 202 -9.34 -5.99 10.28
N GLU A 203 -9.78 -5.26 11.32
CA GLU A 203 -10.23 -5.83 12.59
C GLU A 203 -11.46 -6.73 12.38
N GLU A 204 -12.50 -6.22 11.70
CA GLU A 204 -13.74 -6.97 11.38
C GLU A 204 -13.48 -8.24 10.56
N LEU A 205 -12.49 -8.20 9.65
CA LEU A 205 -12.11 -9.38 8.87
C LEU A 205 -11.42 -10.45 9.73
N LYS A 206 -10.72 -10.05 10.81
CA LYS A 206 -10.01 -10.96 11.73
C LYS A 206 -10.91 -11.54 12.84
N GLU A 207 -11.95 -10.82 13.28
CA GLU A 207 -12.81 -11.22 14.41
C GLU A 207 -13.81 -12.33 14.08
N ARG A 208 -13.85 -12.82 12.85
CA ARG A 208 -14.87 -13.76 12.35
C ARG A 208 -14.34 -15.18 12.10
N GLU A 209 -13.42 -15.61 12.96
CA GLU A 209 -13.08 -17.03 13.12
C GLU A 209 -14.15 -17.84 13.87
#